data_3ddba1b1c77aa516f69055e170e62632
#
_entry.id   3ddba1b1c77aa516f69055e170e62632
#
_cell.length_a   1.000
_cell.length_b   1.000
_cell.length_c   1.000
_cell.angle_alpha   90.00
_cell.angle_beta   90.00
_cell.angle_gamma   90.00
#
_symmetry.space_group_name_H-M   'P 1'
#
loop_
_entity.id
_entity.type
_entity.pdbx_description
1 polymer ?
#
loop_
_entity_poly.entity_id
_entity_poly.type
_entity_poly.pdbx_seq_one_letter_code
_entity_poly.pdbx_strand_id
1 'polypeptide(L)'
;MLNDIQKSILKTVSDMTGIPDGAVNIRLDGQKAFRQNSEHIQIVSKTDKDGIDIKIAPFTKSENVHIPVVLSRAGFHDMVYNDFFVGEGADVTIVAGCGIHNCGDCDSEHDGIHTFYIGKNAKVHYIEKHYGEGEGTGKRILNPQTIVYLEEGASIVMDTSQIGGVDDTKRYTKCEANGANSEVQINEKLLTAGDQHAVSEMDEIGRAHV
;
A
#
# COMPACT_ATOMS: atom_id res chain seq x y z
N MET A 1 -16.20 16.35 -4.66
CA MET A 1 -15.71 16.68 -3.29
C MET A 1 -15.83 15.42 -2.45
N LEU A 2 -14.82 15.15 -1.60
CA LEU A 2 -14.85 14.05 -0.64
C LEU A 2 -15.96 14.31 0.40
N ASN A 3 -16.73 13.27 0.74
CA ASN A 3 -17.66 13.32 1.86
C ASN A 3 -16.90 13.12 3.20
N ASP A 4 -17.59 13.27 4.33
CA ASP A 4 -16.93 13.23 5.63
C ASP A 4 -16.44 11.82 6.01
N ILE A 5 -17.13 10.76 5.57
CA ILE A 5 -16.68 9.36 5.74
C ILE A 5 -15.36 9.14 5.00
N GLN A 6 -15.30 9.52 3.73
CA GLN A 6 -14.09 9.38 2.91
C GLN A 6 -12.90 10.17 3.50
N LYS A 7 -13.14 11.37 4.02
CA LYS A 7 -12.11 12.17 4.72
C LYS A 7 -11.63 11.50 6.01
N SER A 8 -12.56 10.94 6.79
CA SER A 8 -12.25 10.21 8.02
C SER A 8 -11.36 9.00 7.74
N ILE A 9 -11.73 8.19 6.76
CA ILE A 9 -10.95 7.02 6.35
C ILE A 9 -9.55 7.43 5.86
N LEU A 10 -9.45 8.43 4.95
CA LEU A 10 -8.17 8.93 4.47
C LEU A 10 -7.25 9.39 5.61
N LYS A 11 -7.80 10.07 6.61
CA LYS A 11 -7.05 10.45 7.81
C LYS A 11 -6.57 9.23 8.57
N THR A 12 -7.41 8.21 8.73
CA THR A 12 -7.10 7.00 9.49
C THR A 12 -6.02 6.16 8.82
N VAL A 13 -6.12 5.94 7.49
CA VAL A 13 -5.24 5.01 6.77
C VAL A 13 -3.98 5.65 6.20
N SER A 14 -3.92 6.97 6.09
CA SER A 14 -2.77 7.67 5.48
C SER A 14 -2.35 8.96 6.18
N ASP A 15 -2.92 9.25 7.36
CA ASP A 15 -2.70 10.47 8.14
C ASP A 15 -3.00 11.78 7.38
N MET A 16 -3.74 11.69 6.27
CA MET A 16 -4.04 12.83 5.40
C MET A 16 -5.17 13.69 5.98
N THR A 17 -4.88 14.96 6.25
CA THR A 17 -5.87 15.99 6.58
C THR A 17 -6.08 17.00 5.46
N GLY A 18 -5.28 16.90 4.39
CA GLY A 18 -5.26 17.68 3.18
C GLY A 18 -4.41 16.95 2.13
N ILE A 19 -4.08 17.60 1.03
CA ILE A 19 -3.13 17.05 0.06
C ILE A 19 -1.71 17.22 0.63
N PRO A 20 -0.98 16.12 0.90
CA PRO A 20 0.39 16.23 1.41
C PRO A 20 1.36 16.69 0.33
N ASP A 21 2.53 17.16 0.76
CA ASP A 21 3.66 17.38 -0.14
C ASP A 21 4.14 16.04 -0.73
N GLY A 22 4.70 16.08 -1.95
CA GLY A 22 5.20 14.91 -2.66
C GLY A 22 4.24 14.39 -3.74
N ALA A 23 4.41 13.13 -4.11
CA ALA A 23 3.56 12.49 -5.12
C ALA A 23 2.33 11.85 -4.45
N VAL A 24 1.16 12.04 -5.03
CA VAL A 24 -0.11 11.60 -4.44
C VAL A 24 -0.99 10.94 -5.49
N ASN A 25 -1.63 9.82 -5.16
CA ASN A 25 -2.71 9.23 -5.95
C ASN A 25 -3.81 8.71 -5.02
N ILE A 26 -4.93 9.41 -4.96
CA ILE A 26 -6.10 8.99 -4.19
C ILE A 26 -7.05 8.20 -5.09
N ARG A 27 -7.40 6.98 -4.68
CA ARG A 27 -8.38 6.13 -5.33
C ARG A 27 -9.64 6.02 -4.47
N LEU A 28 -10.80 6.29 -5.07
CA LEU A 28 -12.11 6.18 -4.40
C LEU A 28 -13.03 5.30 -5.23
N ASP A 29 -13.59 4.27 -4.61
CA ASP A 29 -14.58 3.37 -5.24
C ASP A 29 -14.15 2.95 -6.65
N GLY A 30 -12.91 2.48 -6.79
CA GLY A 30 -12.35 2.01 -8.05
C GLY A 30 -11.92 3.11 -9.03
N GLN A 31 -12.04 4.39 -8.69
CA GLN A 31 -11.72 5.49 -9.59
C GLN A 31 -10.58 6.37 -9.05
N LYS A 32 -9.76 6.90 -9.97
CA LYS A 32 -8.80 7.94 -9.63
C LYS A 32 -9.53 9.23 -9.24
N ALA A 33 -9.49 9.60 -7.96
CA ALA A 33 -10.09 10.84 -7.46
C ALA A 33 -9.14 12.02 -7.54
N PHE A 34 -7.85 11.79 -7.29
CA PHE A 34 -6.82 12.84 -7.34
C PHE A 34 -5.47 12.22 -7.70
N ARG A 35 -4.64 12.98 -8.43
CA ARG A 35 -3.23 12.64 -8.68
C ARG A 35 -2.37 13.89 -8.77
N GLN A 36 -1.19 13.80 -8.16
CA GLN A 36 -0.14 14.79 -8.19
C GLN A 36 1.22 14.07 -8.32
N ASN A 37 2.06 14.53 -9.22
CA ASN A 37 3.47 14.15 -9.27
C ASN A 37 4.28 15.14 -8.44
N SER A 38 5.49 14.75 -8.05
CA SER A 38 6.49 15.66 -7.48
C SER A 38 7.63 15.89 -8.48
N GLU A 39 8.68 16.56 -8.04
CA GLU A 39 9.81 16.92 -8.91
C GLU A 39 10.52 15.66 -9.45
N HIS A 40 10.72 14.65 -8.58
CA HIS A 40 11.47 13.45 -8.91
C HIS A 40 10.62 12.17 -8.90
N ILE A 41 9.30 12.28 -8.66
CA ILE A 41 8.41 11.12 -8.60
C ILE A 41 7.24 11.29 -9.56
N GLN A 42 7.08 10.33 -10.46
CA GLN A 42 6.00 10.29 -11.44
C GLN A 42 5.06 9.11 -11.15
N ILE A 43 3.76 9.38 -11.16
CA ILE A 43 2.71 8.36 -11.05
C ILE A 43 1.95 8.30 -12.37
N VAL A 44 1.96 7.13 -13.01
CA VAL A 44 1.34 6.90 -14.32
C VAL A 44 0.32 5.78 -14.21
N SER A 45 -0.84 5.91 -14.84
CA SER A 45 -1.81 4.81 -14.91
C SER A 45 -1.27 3.71 -15.81
N LYS A 46 -1.46 2.45 -15.42
CA LYS A 46 -1.25 1.31 -16.30
C LYS A 46 -2.24 1.33 -17.45
N THR A 47 -1.88 0.71 -18.57
CA THR A 47 -2.72 0.66 -19.79
C THR A 47 -3.30 -0.73 -20.05
N ASP A 48 -2.77 -1.74 -19.38
CA ASP A 48 -3.09 -3.16 -19.57
C ASP A 48 -3.99 -3.73 -18.45
N LYS A 49 -4.02 -3.07 -17.30
CA LYS A 49 -4.80 -3.48 -16.12
C LYS A 49 -5.01 -2.29 -15.19
N ASP A 50 -5.91 -2.42 -14.23
CA ASP A 50 -6.13 -1.40 -13.20
C ASP A 50 -4.89 -1.28 -12.31
N GLY A 51 -4.43 -0.04 -12.08
CA GLY A 51 -3.28 0.25 -11.25
C GLY A 51 -2.40 1.38 -11.77
N ILE A 52 -1.24 1.51 -11.14
CA ILE A 52 -0.30 2.60 -11.40
C ILE A 52 1.16 2.11 -11.39
N ASP A 53 1.99 2.79 -12.18
CA ASP A 53 3.43 2.75 -12.05
C ASP A 53 3.92 4.00 -11.33
N ILE A 54 4.67 3.81 -10.26
CA ILE A 54 5.30 4.87 -9.48
C ILE A 54 6.80 4.84 -9.80
N LYS A 55 7.29 5.86 -10.50
CA LYS A 55 8.67 5.99 -10.95
C LYS A 55 9.39 7.03 -10.10
N ILE A 56 10.34 6.58 -9.30
CA ILE A 56 11.15 7.42 -8.40
C ILE A 56 12.54 7.55 -9.02
N ALA A 57 12.96 8.77 -9.34
CA ALA A 57 14.23 9.03 -9.98
C ALA A 57 15.42 8.62 -9.07
N PRO A 58 16.58 8.27 -9.64
CA PRO A 58 17.79 8.02 -8.86
C PRO A 58 18.14 9.19 -7.95
N PHE A 59 18.66 8.88 -6.76
CA PHE A 59 19.12 9.83 -5.75
C PHE A 59 18.05 10.80 -5.20
N THR A 60 16.77 10.53 -5.45
CA THR A 60 15.65 11.26 -4.82
C THR A 60 15.77 11.19 -3.30
N LYS A 61 15.65 12.35 -2.63
CA LYS A 61 15.72 12.47 -1.18
C LYS A 61 14.59 13.33 -0.66
N SER A 62 14.08 12.97 0.52
CA SER A 62 13.08 13.78 1.24
C SER A 62 11.77 14.02 0.47
N GLU A 63 11.44 13.14 -0.46
CA GLU A 63 10.13 13.11 -1.13
C GLU A 63 9.31 11.92 -0.67
N ASN A 64 8.00 12.10 -0.62
CA ASN A 64 7.05 11.09 -0.15
C ASN A 64 6.06 10.71 -1.26
N VAL A 65 5.56 9.49 -1.17
CA VAL A 65 4.47 8.99 -2.01
C VAL A 65 3.28 8.64 -1.13
N HIS A 66 2.09 9.10 -1.48
CA HIS A 66 0.84 8.72 -0.81
C HIS A 66 -0.13 8.10 -1.82
N ILE A 67 -0.53 6.85 -1.59
CA ILE A 67 -1.45 6.12 -2.48
C ILE A 67 -2.64 5.50 -1.73
N PRO A 68 -3.42 6.28 -0.97
CA PRO A 68 -4.55 5.73 -0.24
C PRO A 68 -5.69 5.31 -1.16
N VAL A 69 -6.40 4.25 -0.71
CA VAL A 69 -7.61 3.73 -1.33
C VAL A 69 -8.76 3.78 -0.33
N VAL A 70 -9.93 4.23 -0.78
CA VAL A 70 -11.16 4.20 0.00
C VAL A 70 -12.26 3.53 -0.80
N LEU A 71 -12.88 2.51 -0.23
CA LEU A 71 -14.13 1.93 -0.69
C LEU A 71 -15.25 2.41 0.23
N SER A 72 -16.22 3.13 -0.34
CA SER A 72 -17.36 3.69 0.40
C SER A 72 -18.71 3.17 -0.05
N ARG A 73 -18.72 2.23 -1.01
CA ARG A 73 -19.92 1.56 -1.52
C ARG A 73 -19.93 0.10 -1.11
N ALA A 74 -21.05 -0.36 -0.58
CA ALA A 74 -21.30 -1.77 -0.31
C ALA A 74 -21.30 -2.60 -1.60
N GLY A 75 -20.80 -3.84 -1.52
CA GLY A 75 -20.76 -4.77 -2.65
C GLY A 75 -19.75 -4.40 -3.72
N PHE A 76 -18.75 -3.60 -3.40
CA PHE A 76 -17.74 -3.18 -4.37
C PHE A 76 -16.45 -3.99 -4.22
N HIS A 77 -15.97 -4.57 -5.34
CA HIS A 77 -14.70 -5.28 -5.43
C HIS A 77 -13.73 -4.48 -6.27
N ASP A 78 -12.55 -4.22 -5.73
CA ASP A 78 -11.49 -3.45 -6.36
C ASP A 78 -10.16 -4.21 -6.30
N MET A 79 -9.59 -4.51 -7.46
CA MET A 79 -8.26 -5.14 -7.58
C MET A 79 -7.33 -4.19 -8.33
N VAL A 80 -6.17 -3.88 -7.75
CA VAL A 80 -5.21 -2.95 -8.35
C VAL A 80 -3.78 -3.45 -8.27
N TYR A 81 -3.00 -3.12 -9.29
CA TYR A 81 -1.59 -3.47 -9.44
C TYR A 81 -0.74 -2.19 -9.41
N ASN A 82 0.05 -2.02 -8.36
CA ASN A 82 0.90 -0.84 -8.19
C ASN A 82 2.36 -1.26 -8.20
N ASP A 83 3.11 -0.85 -9.22
CA ASP A 83 4.52 -1.15 -9.35
C ASP A 83 5.36 0.09 -8.99
N PHE A 84 6.32 -0.10 -8.08
CA PHE A 84 7.22 0.94 -7.59
C PHE A 84 8.62 0.70 -8.17
N PHE A 85 9.06 1.60 -9.02
CA PHE A 85 10.41 1.60 -9.59
C PHE A 85 11.26 2.62 -8.84
N VAL A 86 12.04 2.16 -7.88
CA VAL A 86 12.86 3.02 -7.02
C VAL A 86 14.28 3.08 -7.57
N GLY A 87 14.69 4.26 -8.03
CA GLY A 87 15.99 4.48 -8.63
C GLY A 87 17.14 4.33 -7.63
N GLU A 88 18.34 4.06 -8.16
CA GLU A 88 19.57 3.93 -7.37
C GLU A 88 19.75 5.07 -6.36
N GLY A 89 20.13 4.74 -5.14
CA GLY A 89 20.44 5.70 -4.09
C GLY A 89 19.29 6.58 -3.61
N ALA A 90 18.05 6.34 -4.06
CA ALA A 90 16.89 7.06 -3.56
C ALA A 90 16.65 6.76 -2.07
N ASP A 91 16.01 7.68 -1.34
CA ASP A 91 15.64 7.52 0.06
C ASP A 91 14.27 8.17 0.28
N VAL A 92 13.22 7.33 0.33
CA VAL A 92 11.85 7.78 0.22
C VAL A 92 10.92 7.06 1.19
N THR A 93 9.86 7.77 1.61
CA THR A 93 8.76 7.19 2.36
C THR A 93 7.55 7.00 1.45
N ILE A 94 6.96 5.81 1.49
CA ILE A 94 5.76 5.46 0.72
C ILE A 94 4.66 5.12 1.71
N VAL A 95 3.57 5.86 1.68
CA VAL A 95 2.40 5.66 2.52
C VAL A 95 1.27 5.10 1.66
N ALA A 96 0.94 3.86 1.88
CA ALA A 96 -0.22 3.20 1.32
C ALA A 96 -1.23 2.92 2.42
N GLY A 97 -2.50 3.01 2.11
CA GLY A 97 -3.50 2.66 3.09
C GLY A 97 -4.81 2.35 2.42
N CYS A 98 -5.52 1.37 2.93
CA CYS A 98 -6.83 1.02 2.41
C CYS A 98 -7.87 1.02 3.52
N GLY A 99 -9.00 1.68 3.26
CA GLY A 99 -10.14 1.67 4.17
C GLY A 99 -11.44 1.34 3.47
N ILE A 100 -12.25 0.51 4.12
CA ILE A 100 -13.56 0.10 3.64
C ILE A 100 -14.63 0.58 4.61
N HIS A 101 -15.59 1.36 4.08
CA HIS A 101 -16.85 1.66 4.76
C HIS A 101 -17.97 0.82 4.11
N ASN A 102 -18.56 -0.09 4.88
CA ASN A 102 -19.63 -0.94 4.40
C ASN A 102 -20.88 -0.84 5.30
N CYS A 103 -21.94 -0.23 4.78
CA CYS A 103 -23.26 -0.13 5.45
C CYS A 103 -24.33 -0.98 4.77
N GLY A 104 -23.97 -1.87 3.84
CA GLY A 104 -24.86 -2.76 3.12
C GLY A 104 -24.79 -4.21 3.59
N ASP A 105 -25.44 -5.07 2.83
CA ASP A 105 -25.52 -6.52 3.07
C ASP A 105 -24.59 -7.34 2.16
N CYS A 106 -23.97 -6.70 1.17
CA CYS A 106 -23.01 -7.34 0.27
C CYS A 106 -21.57 -7.06 0.72
N ASP A 107 -20.69 -8.04 0.51
CA ASP A 107 -19.27 -7.92 0.87
C ASP A 107 -18.55 -6.89 0.01
N SER A 108 -17.68 -6.10 0.62
CA SER A 108 -16.77 -5.18 -0.06
C SER A 108 -15.33 -5.67 0.09
N GLU A 109 -14.58 -5.69 -1.01
CA GLU A 109 -13.24 -6.27 -1.06
C GLU A 109 -12.26 -5.38 -1.81
N HIS A 110 -11.04 -5.29 -1.31
CA HIS A 110 -9.93 -4.67 -2.01
C HIS A 110 -8.69 -5.56 -1.99
N ASP A 111 -8.20 -5.84 -3.20
CA ASP A 111 -6.98 -6.61 -3.45
C ASP A 111 -5.91 -5.66 -4.01
N GLY A 112 -5.05 -5.16 -3.15
CA GLY A 112 -3.91 -4.34 -3.53
C GLY A 112 -2.67 -5.21 -3.78
N ILE A 113 -2.18 -5.26 -5.03
CA ILE A 113 -0.96 -5.96 -5.38
C ILE A 113 0.14 -4.92 -5.60
N HIS A 114 1.13 -4.89 -4.71
CA HIS A 114 2.23 -3.94 -4.71
C HIS A 114 3.54 -4.65 -5.04
N THR A 115 4.21 -4.22 -6.11
CA THR A 115 5.52 -4.77 -6.49
C THR A 115 6.59 -3.69 -6.40
N PHE A 116 7.62 -3.91 -5.62
CA PHE A 116 8.74 -3.00 -5.42
C PHE A 116 9.98 -3.51 -6.15
N TYR A 117 10.53 -2.69 -7.04
CA TYR A 117 11.83 -2.87 -7.66
C TYR A 117 12.77 -1.81 -7.09
N ILE A 118 13.61 -2.21 -6.13
CA ILE A 118 14.43 -1.28 -5.34
C ILE A 118 15.87 -1.35 -5.85
N GLY A 119 16.30 -0.27 -6.50
CA GLY A 119 17.63 -0.13 -7.11
C GLY A 119 18.76 -0.04 -6.09
N LYS A 120 19.99 -0.16 -6.57
CA LYS A 120 21.22 -0.20 -5.74
C LYS A 120 21.27 0.93 -4.71
N ASN A 121 21.62 0.58 -3.47
CA ASN A 121 21.78 1.51 -2.36
C ASN A 121 20.52 2.39 -2.06
N ALA A 122 19.38 2.06 -2.62
CA ALA A 122 18.15 2.78 -2.34
C ALA A 122 17.54 2.32 -1.01
N LYS A 123 16.84 3.24 -0.35
CA LYS A 123 16.17 3.01 0.94
C LYS A 123 14.70 3.35 0.81
N VAL A 124 13.85 2.42 1.22
CA VAL A 124 12.41 2.61 1.22
C VAL A 124 11.87 2.40 2.63
N HIS A 125 11.09 3.36 3.12
CA HIS A 125 10.21 3.15 4.26
C HIS A 125 8.79 3.03 3.75
N TYR A 126 8.22 1.82 3.82
CA TYR A 126 6.86 1.53 3.38
C TYR A 126 5.92 1.43 4.58
N ILE A 127 4.92 2.31 4.63
CA ILE A 127 3.89 2.36 5.68
C ILE A 127 2.56 1.99 5.06
N GLU A 128 1.92 0.94 5.58
CA GLU A 128 0.61 0.49 5.13
C GLU A 128 -0.36 0.36 6.30
N LYS A 129 -1.55 0.97 6.17
CA LYS A 129 -2.58 0.89 7.18
C LYS A 129 -3.89 0.39 6.57
N HIS A 130 -4.50 -0.59 7.22
CA HIS A 130 -5.79 -1.16 6.84
C HIS A 130 -6.84 -0.87 7.91
N TYR A 131 -8.03 -0.50 7.47
CA TYR A 131 -9.14 -0.14 8.35
C TYR A 131 -10.49 -0.49 7.74
N GLY A 132 -11.40 -1.00 8.56
CA GLY A 132 -12.78 -1.25 8.18
C GLY A 132 -13.74 -0.56 9.13
N GLU A 133 -14.86 -0.05 8.60
CA GLU A 133 -15.94 0.52 9.40
C GLU A 133 -17.30 0.33 8.72
N GLY A 134 -18.38 0.72 9.40
CA GLY A 134 -19.76 0.65 8.94
C GLY A 134 -20.56 -0.43 9.66
N GLU A 135 -21.87 -0.22 9.71
CA GLU A 135 -22.83 -1.07 10.45
C GLU A 135 -23.51 -2.11 9.57
N GLY A 136 -23.07 -2.29 8.31
CA GLY A 136 -23.60 -3.27 7.39
C GLY A 136 -23.28 -4.71 7.80
N THR A 137 -24.06 -5.66 7.30
CA THR A 137 -23.84 -7.10 7.51
C THR A 137 -22.89 -7.71 6.49
N GLY A 138 -22.63 -7.02 5.37
CA GLY A 138 -21.60 -7.40 4.40
C GLY A 138 -20.21 -7.22 4.96
N LYS A 139 -19.29 -8.14 4.62
CA LYS A 139 -17.91 -8.15 5.10
C LYS A 139 -17.10 -7.01 4.50
N ARG A 140 -16.06 -6.62 5.21
CA ARG A 140 -14.96 -5.74 4.79
C ARG A 140 -13.71 -6.60 4.66
N ILE A 141 -13.30 -6.87 3.39
CA ILE A 141 -12.25 -7.82 3.06
C ILE A 141 -11.06 -7.07 2.46
N LEU A 142 -9.86 -7.32 2.99
CA LEU A 142 -8.62 -6.70 2.53
C LEU A 142 -7.54 -7.77 2.34
N ASN A 143 -7.19 -8.07 1.08
CA ASN A 143 -6.19 -9.08 0.73
C ASN A 143 -4.97 -8.45 0.06
N PRO A 144 -4.08 -7.80 0.82
CA PRO A 144 -2.89 -7.18 0.26
C PRO A 144 -1.85 -8.23 -0.13
N GLN A 145 -1.21 -8.00 -1.28
CA GLN A 145 -0.03 -8.74 -1.71
C GLN A 145 1.13 -7.78 -1.92
N THR A 146 2.27 -8.07 -1.32
CA THR A 146 3.48 -7.24 -1.46
C THR A 146 4.63 -8.09 -1.94
N ILE A 147 5.24 -7.70 -3.06
CA ILE A 147 6.39 -8.39 -3.66
C ILE A 147 7.54 -7.40 -3.73
N VAL A 148 8.70 -7.77 -3.19
CA VAL A 148 9.86 -6.89 -3.10
C VAL A 148 11.08 -7.54 -3.72
N TYR A 149 11.72 -6.82 -4.65
CA TYR A 149 13.00 -7.19 -5.25
C TYR A 149 14.04 -6.13 -4.87
N LEU A 150 15.14 -6.57 -4.21
CA LEU A 150 16.21 -5.68 -3.75
C LEU A 150 17.52 -5.94 -4.50
N GLU A 151 18.10 -4.87 -5.04
CA GLU A 151 19.45 -4.88 -5.58
C GLU A 151 20.50 -4.70 -4.47
N GLU A 152 21.79 -4.66 -4.86
CA GLU A 152 22.94 -4.52 -3.96
C GLU A 152 22.82 -3.29 -3.04
N GLY A 153 22.98 -3.47 -1.74
CA GLY A 153 22.90 -2.42 -0.73
C GLY A 153 21.52 -1.78 -0.56
N ALA A 154 20.49 -2.28 -1.25
CA ALA A 154 19.15 -1.76 -1.12
C ALA A 154 18.50 -2.19 0.19
N SER A 155 17.62 -1.36 0.74
CA SER A 155 16.90 -1.69 1.96
C SER A 155 15.42 -1.27 1.91
N ILE A 156 14.59 -2.07 2.59
CA ILE A 156 13.20 -1.72 2.84
C ILE A 156 12.83 -1.98 4.30
N VAL A 157 12.20 -1.00 4.92
CA VAL A 157 11.49 -1.16 6.20
C VAL A 157 9.99 -1.10 5.90
N MET A 158 9.27 -2.15 6.26
CA MET A 158 7.82 -2.25 6.09
C MET A 158 7.13 -2.17 7.45
N ASP A 159 6.35 -1.11 7.66
CA ASP A 159 5.48 -0.93 8.82
C ASP A 159 4.04 -1.14 8.37
N THR A 160 3.53 -2.35 8.53
CA THR A 160 2.18 -2.71 8.11
C THR A 160 1.26 -2.90 9.32
N SER A 161 0.05 -2.34 9.26
CA SER A 161 -0.89 -2.46 10.37
C SER A 161 -2.34 -2.59 9.88
N GLN A 162 -3.05 -3.58 10.41
CA GLN A 162 -4.50 -3.65 10.37
C GLN A 162 -5.04 -3.07 11.68
N ILE A 163 -5.63 -1.88 11.60
CA ILE A 163 -6.02 -1.09 12.78
C ILE A 163 -7.27 -1.67 13.45
N GLY A 164 -8.19 -2.24 12.66
CA GLY A 164 -9.42 -2.86 13.13
C GLY A 164 -10.55 -2.80 12.12
N GLY A 165 -11.66 -3.46 12.44
CA GLY A 165 -12.89 -3.45 11.64
C GLY A 165 -12.84 -4.20 10.30
N VAL A 166 -11.75 -4.87 10.00
CA VAL A 166 -11.60 -5.74 8.81
C VAL A 166 -12.10 -7.13 9.21
N ASP A 167 -13.06 -7.66 8.47
CA ASP A 167 -13.71 -8.93 8.80
C ASP A 167 -12.90 -10.14 8.33
N ASP A 168 -12.21 -10.00 7.19
CA ASP A 168 -11.37 -11.05 6.65
C ASP A 168 -10.16 -10.45 5.95
N THR A 169 -8.97 -11.05 6.15
CA THR A 169 -7.77 -10.67 5.43
C THR A 169 -6.86 -11.86 5.18
N LYS A 170 -6.34 -11.94 3.96
CA LYS A 170 -5.25 -12.82 3.60
C LYS A 170 -4.11 -12.00 3.02
N ARG A 171 -3.14 -11.69 3.86
CA ARG A 171 -1.92 -10.97 3.48
C ARG A 171 -0.88 -11.94 2.93
N TYR A 172 -0.24 -11.59 1.83
CA TYR A 172 0.92 -12.29 1.32
C TYR A 172 2.07 -11.32 1.09
N THR A 173 3.24 -11.61 1.65
CA THR A 173 4.45 -10.81 1.46
C THR A 173 5.57 -11.70 0.95
N LYS A 174 6.20 -11.32 -0.16
CA LYS A 174 7.38 -11.98 -0.72
C LYS A 174 8.52 -10.99 -0.85
N CYS A 175 9.68 -11.32 -0.30
CA CYS A 175 10.89 -10.50 -0.42
C CYS A 175 12.03 -11.32 -1.04
N GLU A 176 12.61 -10.83 -2.13
CA GLU A 176 13.80 -11.39 -2.76
C GLU A 176 14.99 -10.43 -2.59
N ALA A 177 15.87 -10.76 -1.64
CA ALA A 177 17.11 -10.06 -1.39
C ALA A 177 18.21 -10.58 -2.35
N ASN A 178 18.17 -10.11 -3.61
CA ASN A 178 19.02 -10.59 -4.69
C ASN A 178 20.42 -9.98 -4.69
N GLY A 179 20.57 -8.78 -4.16
CA GLY A 179 21.84 -8.05 -4.10
C GLY A 179 22.61 -8.29 -2.80
N ALA A 180 23.94 -8.24 -2.87
CA ALA A 180 24.77 -8.28 -1.67
C ALA A 180 24.46 -7.11 -0.72
N ASN A 181 24.48 -7.34 0.59
CA ASN A 181 24.20 -6.34 1.62
C ASN A 181 22.80 -5.68 1.50
N SER A 182 21.84 -6.35 0.85
CA SER A 182 20.45 -5.89 0.89
C SER A 182 19.78 -6.27 2.20
N GLU A 183 18.86 -5.43 2.66
CA GLU A 183 18.22 -5.55 3.97
C GLU A 183 16.69 -5.48 3.87
N VAL A 184 15.98 -6.36 4.58
CA VAL A 184 14.52 -6.33 4.74
C VAL A 184 14.20 -6.31 6.23
N GLN A 185 13.35 -5.38 6.64
CA GLN A 185 12.76 -5.36 7.97
C GLN A 185 11.24 -5.27 7.84
N ILE A 186 10.51 -6.21 8.43
CA ILE A 186 9.04 -6.24 8.41
C ILE A 186 8.52 -6.13 9.84
N ASN A 187 7.73 -5.10 10.09
CA ASN A 187 7.00 -4.89 11.33
C ASN A 187 5.51 -4.98 11.03
N GLU A 188 4.88 -6.10 11.39
CA GLU A 188 3.47 -6.32 11.14
C GLU A 188 2.65 -6.30 12.42
N LYS A 189 1.48 -5.63 12.38
CA LYS A 189 0.52 -5.56 13.47
C LYS A 189 -0.88 -5.86 12.94
N LEU A 190 -1.47 -6.97 13.37
CA LEU A 190 -2.82 -7.37 12.99
C LEU A 190 -3.75 -7.31 14.21
N LEU A 191 -4.75 -6.43 14.18
CA LEU A 191 -5.79 -6.35 15.20
C LEU A 191 -7.07 -6.96 14.67
N THR A 192 -7.54 -8.01 15.34
CA THR A 192 -8.82 -8.68 15.08
C THR A 192 -9.67 -8.69 16.33
N ALA A 193 -10.99 -8.69 16.18
CA ALA A 193 -11.96 -8.75 17.28
C ALA A 193 -13.18 -9.59 16.87
N GLY A 194 -13.81 -10.27 17.83
CA GLY A 194 -14.98 -11.11 17.57
C GLY A 194 -14.68 -12.24 16.59
N ASP A 195 -15.45 -12.32 15.53
CA ASP A 195 -15.33 -13.36 14.49
C ASP A 195 -14.42 -12.94 13.30
N GLN A 196 -13.66 -11.85 13.45
CA GLN A 196 -12.72 -11.39 12.42
C GLN A 196 -11.56 -12.38 12.26
N HIS A 197 -11.16 -12.58 11.00
CA HIS A 197 -10.12 -13.56 10.67
C HIS A 197 -8.98 -12.87 9.89
N ALA A 198 -7.74 -13.19 10.26
CA ALA A 198 -6.56 -12.68 9.59
C ALA A 198 -5.50 -13.78 9.40
N VAL A 199 -5.00 -13.91 8.18
CA VAL A 199 -3.87 -14.78 7.82
C VAL A 199 -2.77 -13.92 7.23
N SER A 200 -1.53 -14.13 7.68
CA SER A 200 -0.35 -13.54 7.08
C SER A 200 0.63 -14.64 6.67
N GLU A 201 1.01 -14.64 5.40
CA GLU A 201 1.98 -15.56 4.82
C GLU A 201 3.19 -14.76 4.33
N MET A 202 4.40 -15.18 4.67
CA MET A 202 5.64 -14.49 4.28
C MET A 202 6.64 -15.47 3.68
N ASP A 203 7.21 -15.09 2.52
CA ASP A 203 8.31 -15.77 1.87
C ASP A 203 9.52 -14.81 1.77
N GLU A 204 10.57 -15.07 2.54
CA GLU A 204 11.81 -14.31 2.48
C GLU A 204 12.93 -15.15 1.85
N ILE A 205 13.41 -14.71 0.69
CA ILE A 205 14.44 -15.39 -0.08
C ILE A 205 15.69 -14.49 -0.10
N GLY A 206 16.74 -14.92 0.58
CA GLY A 206 18.04 -14.27 0.56
C GLY A 206 19.10 -15.14 -0.10
N ARG A 207 20.10 -14.53 -0.79
CA ARG A 207 21.30 -15.21 -1.26
C ARG A 207 22.45 -14.90 -0.32
N ALA A 208 22.94 -15.91 0.38
CA ALA A 208 24.21 -15.75 1.11
C ALA A 208 25.34 -15.68 0.07
N HIS A 209 26.03 -14.55 0.02
CA HIS A 209 27.31 -14.45 -0.67
C HIS A 209 28.40 -14.85 0.31
N VAL A 210 29.00 -16.00 0.08
CA VAL A 210 30.19 -16.48 0.80
C VAL A 210 31.42 -15.89 0.14
#